data_9a54817b206e9c1e53a70593d5033156
#
_entry.id   9a54817b206e9c1e53a70593d5033156
#
_cell.length_a   1.000
_cell.length_b   1.000
_cell.length_c   1.000
_cell.angle_alpha   90.00
_cell.angle_beta   90.00
_cell.angle_gamma   90.00
#
_symmetry.space_group_name_H-M   'P 1'
#
loop_
_entity.id
_entity.type
_entity.pdbx_description
1 polymer ?
#
loop_
_entity_poly.entity_id
_entity_poly.type
_entity_poly.pdbx_seq_one_letter_code
_entity_poly.pdbx_strand_id
1 'polypeptide(L)'
;MTFEMEMAERSRRADELVREGRAQLRQLVLDGHRRGLSQRRIAALTNRSQPEVSRLLRQIGGPVRTWMTARGASEAIKEELQRGDEDFALRTLIMAINDLRALSDSAEIREFLRRPRPTGDPRWDTLLAAAVAQACRRRGVTAPKWSRRAPLGSWWFPAGGGGLLAAHTMARTPIDFSRLGIWLDASAFQTA
;
A
#
# COMPACT_ATOMS: atom_id res chain seq x y z
N MET A 1 -1.06 -53.07 -16.31
CA MET A 1 -0.39 -51.89 -15.69
C MET A 1 -0.27 -52.24 -14.22
N THR A 2 0.95 -52.32 -13.69
CA THR A 2 1.18 -52.69 -12.30
C THR A 2 0.89 -51.51 -11.37
N PHE A 3 0.46 -51.79 -10.14
CA PHE A 3 0.19 -50.77 -9.09
C PHE A 3 1.37 -49.78 -8.93
N GLU A 4 2.60 -50.27 -9.06
CA GLU A 4 3.82 -49.43 -9.00
C GLU A 4 3.90 -48.39 -10.12
N MET A 5 3.52 -48.77 -11.34
CA MET A 5 3.47 -47.84 -12.48
C MET A 5 2.39 -46.74 -12.28
N GLU A 6 1.24 -47.13 -11.75
CA GLU A 6 0.17 -46.16 -11.45
C GLU A 6 0.58 -45.19 -10.34
N MET A 7 1.22 -45.67 -9.28
CA MET A 7 1.74 -44.86 -8.19
C MET A 7 2.82 -43.89 -8.67
N ALA A 8 3.74 -44.34 -9.54
CA ALA A 8 4.79 -43.50 -10.13
C ALA A 8 4.18 -42.38 -11.04
N GLU A 9 3.14 -42.72 -11.79
CA GLU A 9 2.43 -41.74 -12.65
C GLU A 9 1.70 -40.68 -11.82
N ARG A 10 0.99 -41.12 -10.77
CA ARG A 10 0.29 -40.16 -9.83
C ARG A 10 1.30 -39.30 -9.10
N SER A 11 2.45 -39.83 -8.70
CA SER A 11 3.52 -39.03 -8.06
C SER A 11 4.06 -37.96 -9.01
N ARG A 12 4.39 -38.32 -10.26
CA ARG A 12 4.85 -37.35 -11.28
C ARG A 12 3.85 -36.24 -11.50
N ARG A 13 2.57 -36.59 -11.63
CA ARG A 13 1.50 -35.61 -11.83
C ARG A 13 1.34 -34.68 -10.63
N ALA A 14 1.44 -35.21 -9.41
CA ALA A 14 1.45 -34.41 -8.20
C ALA A 14 2.64 -33.43 -8.14
N ASP A 15 3.83 -33.89 -8.51
CA ASP A 15 5.05 -33.07 -8.57
C ASP A 15 4.95 -31.96 -9.62
N GLU A 16 4.28 -32.22 -10.75
CA GLU A 16 4.00 -31.19 -11.76
C GLU A 16 3.07 -30.10 -11.23
N LEU A 17 1.96 -30.47 -10.62
CA LEU A 17 1.03 -29.53 -10.01
C LEU A 17 1.68 -28.66 -8.92
N VAL A 18 2.55 -29.28 -8.11
CA VAL A 18 3.31 -28.55 -7.08
C VAL A 18 4.30 -27.57 -7.74
N ARG A 19 4.97 -27.95 -8.82
CA ARG A 19 5.88 -27.06 -9.56
C ARG A 19 5.14 -25.89 -10.21
N GLU A 20 4.01 -26.15 -10.86
CA GLU A 20 3.17 -25.12 -11.46
C GLU A 20 2.64 -24.15 -10.39
N GLY A 21 2.10 -24.67 -9.29
CA GLY A 21 1.60 -23.83 -8.18
C GLY A 21 2.70 -22.94 -7.58
N ARG A 22 3.92 -23.46 -7.43
CA ARG A 22 5.08 -22.67 -6.98
C ARG A 22 5.49 -21.61 -8.01
N ALA A 23 5.42 -21.91 -9.31
CA ALA A 23 5.72 -20.95 -10.36
C ALA A 23 4.70 -19.82 -10.40
N GLN A 24 3.40 -20.14 -10.30
CA GLN A 24 2.33 -19.14 -10.23
C GLN A 24 2.47 -18.26 -8.99
N LEU A 25 2.74 -18.84 -7.82
CA LEU A 25 2.97 -18.07 -6.59
C LEU A 25 4.16 -17.11 -6.73
N ARG A 26 5.27 -17.57 -7.30
CA ARG A 26 6.43 -16.71 -7.56
C ARG A 26 6.08 -15.56 -8.48
N GLN A 27 5.30 -15.81 -9.53
CA GLN A 27 4.85 -14.77 -10.46
C GLN A 27 3.96 -13.73 -9.76
N LEU A 28 2.98 -14.16 -8.95
CA LEU A 28 2.12 -13.27 -8.16
C LEU A 28 2.92 -12.39 -7.19
N VAL A 29 3.89 -12.98 -6.48
CA VAL A 29 4.76 -12.24 -5.55
C VAL A 29 5.59 -11.21 -6.31
N LEU A 30 6.14 -11.57 -7.47
CA LEU A 30 6.94 -10.67 -8.30
C LEU A 30 6.10 -9.52 -8.88
N ASP A 31 4.88 -9.81 -9.34
CA ASP A 31 3.98 -8.81 -9.89
C ASP A 31 3.51 -7.81 -8.81
N GLY A 32 3.19 -8.30 -7.62
CA GLY A 32 2.92 -7.45 -6.47
C GLY A 32 4.11 -6.55 -6.13
N HIS A 33 5.31 -7.10 -6.13
CA HIS A 33 6.55 -6.35 -5.89
C HIS A 33 6.80 -5.28 -6.96
N ARG A 34 6.65 -5.62 -8.25
CA ARG A 34 6.80 -4.67 -9.38
C ARG A 34 5.79 -3.53 -9.32
N ARG A 35 4.59 -3.79 -8.82
CA ARG A 35 3.56 -2.78 -8.58
C ARG A 35 3.81 -1.93 -7.35
N GLY A 36 4.83 -2.23 -6.57
CA GLY A 36 5.27 -1.46 -5.40
C GLY A 36 4.55 -1.81 -4.11
N LEU A 37 3.90 -2.97 -4.02
CA LEU A 37 3.33 -3.45 -2.76
C LEU A 37 4.44 -3.82 -1.77
N SER A 38 4.21 -3.55 -0.47
CA SER A 38 5.12 -4.01 0.57
C SER A 38 5.08 -5.54 0.72
N GLN A 39 6.18 -6.14 1.23
CA GLN A 39 6.23 -7.58 1.47
C GLN A 39 5.13 -8.05 2.43
N ARG A 40 4.79 -7.23 3.44
CA ARG A 40 3.70 -7.51 4.38
C ARG A 40 2.35 -7.55 3.67
N ARG A 41 2.11 -6.63 2.74
CA ARG A 41 0.86 -6.61 1.95
C ARG A 41 0.78 -7.81 0.99
N ILE A 42 1.87 -8.14 0.31
CA ILE A 42 1.95 -9.34 -0.55
C ILE A 42 1.69 -10.60 0.27
N ALA A 43 2.27 -10.71 1.47
CA ALA A 43 2.08 -11.82 2.38
C ALA A 43 0.59 -12.00 2.75
N ALA A 44 -0.08 -10.91 3.12
CA ALA A 44 -1.51 -10.91 3.43
C ALA A 44 -2.37 -11.34 2.23
N LEU A 45 -2.09 -10.82 1.03
CA LEU A 45 -2.86 -11.14 -0.18
C LEU A 45 -2.64 -12.58 -0.68
N THR A 46 -1.47 -13.14 -0.44
CA THR A 46 -1.13 -14.50 -0.87
C THR A 46 -1.33 -15.56 0.20
N ASN A 47 -1.83 -15.17 1.38
CA ASN A 47 -1.96 -16.02 2.57
C ASN A 47 -0.63 -16.72 2.94
N ARG A 48 0.46 -15.95 2.96
CA ARG A 48 1.83 -16.40 3.26
C ARG A 48 2.43 -15.57 4.39
N SER A 49 3.50 -16.07 4.99
CA SER A 49 4.27 -15.29 5.95
C SER A 49 5.18 -14.28 5.24
N GLN A 50 5.47 -13.15 5.89
CA GLN A 50 6.41 -12.16 5.34
C GLN A 50 7.82 -12.74 5.09
N PRO A 51 8.40 -13.58 5.97
CA PRO A 51 9.68 -14.25 5.70
C PRO A 51 9.67 -15.12 4.45
N GLU A 52 8.54 -15.78 4.16
CA GLU A 52 8.37 -16.61 2.96
C GLU A 52 8.37 -15.75 1.68
N VAL A 53 7.63 -14.64 1.69
CA VAL A 53 7.64 -13.66 0.59
C VAL A 53 9.03 -13.08 0.39
N SER A 54 9.73 -12.70 1.46
CA SER A 54 11.11 -12.20 1.41
C SER A 54 12.07 -13.20 0.78
N ARG A 55 11.95 -14.49 1.15
CA ARG A 55 12.75 -15.57 0.57
C ARG A 55 12.48 -15.77 -0.91
N LEU A 56 11.21 -15.75 -1.33
CA LEU A 56 10.82 -15.86 -2.74
C LEU A 56 11.41 -14.73 -3.57
N LEU A 57 11.31 -13.49 -3.10
CA LEU A 57 11.87 -12.31 -3.79
C LEU A 57 13.40 -12.40 -3.93
N ARG A 58 14.12 -12.85 -2.92
CA ARG A 58 15.57 -13.07 -2.98
C ARG A 58 15.96 -14.14 -4.01
N GLN A 59 15.21 -15.23 -4.11
CA GLN A 59 15.44 -16.29 -5.07
C GLN A 59 15.24 -15.86 -6.53
N ILE A 60 14.40 -14.86 -6.76
CA ILE A 60 14.11 -14.31 -8.09
C ILE A 60 15.16 -13.25 -8.52
N GLY A 61 16.05 -12.83 -7.60
CA GLY A 61 17.11 -11.85 -7.90
C GLY A 61 16.64 -10.41 -8.06
N GLY A 62 15.41 -10.08 -7.64
CA GLY A 62 14.91 -8.70 -7.61
C GLY A 62 15.35 -7.94 -6.33
N PRO A 63 15.45 -6.61 -6.37
CA PRO A 63 15.67 -5.82 -5.16
C PRO A 63 14.54 -6.08 -4.17
N VAL A 64 14.90 -6.55 -2.96
CA VAL A 64 13.93 -6.86 -1.89
C VAL A 64 13.42 -5.56 -1.31
N ARG A 65 12.29 -5.08 -1.83
CA ARG A 65 11.61 -3.90 -1.29
C ARG A 65 10.74 -4.31 -0.10
N THR A 66 11.01 -3.73 1.05
CA THR A 66 10.26 -3.97 2.30
C THR A 66 9.18 -2.94 2.55
N TRP A 67 9.09 -1.92 1.72
CA TRP A 67 8.22 -0.75 1.85
C TRP A 67 7.35 -0.55 0.60
N MET A 68 6.20 0.12 0.79
CA MET A 68 5.23 0.44 -0.25
C MET A 68 5.59 1.77 -0.93
N THR A 69 5.41 1.88 -2.26
CA THR A 69 5.53 3.16 -2.98
C THR A 69 4.21 3.93 -2.97
N ALA A 70 4.23 5.24 -3.27
CA ALA A 70 3.01 6.01 -3.48
C ALA A 70 2.14 5.43 -4.61
N ARG A 71 2.76 4.84 -5.65
CA ARG A 71 2.04 4.13 -6.72
C ARG A 71 1.37 2.86 -6.20
N GLY A 72 2.09 2.03 -5.45
CA GLY A 72 1.53 0.82 -4.85
C GLY A 72 0.39 1.14 -3.87
N ALA A 73 0.56 2.20 -3.08
CA ALA A 73 -0.49 2.67 -2.18
C ALA A 73 -1.75 3.09 -2.94
N SER A 74 -1.63 3.89 -4.02
CA SER A 74 -2.80 4.32 -4.79
C SER A 74 -3.52 3.16 -5.48
N GLU A 75 -2.79 2.17 -5.98
CA GLU A 75 -3.37 0.96 -6.58
C GLU A 75 -4.11 0.12 -5.52
N ALA A 76 -3.51 -0.09 -4.35
CA ALA A 76 -4.14 -0.82 -3.26
C ALA A 76 -5.36 -0.09 -2.69
N ILE A 77 -5.28 1.24 -2.51
CA ILE A 77 -6.43 2.07 -2.11
C ILE A 77 -7.57 1.91 -3.11
N LYS A 78 -7.29 2.00 -4.41
CA LYS A 78 -8.30 1.80 -5.45
C LYS A 78 -9.01 0.46 -5.34
N GLU A 79 -8.27 -0.63 -5.11
CA GLU A 79 -8.83 -1.97 -4.95
C GLU A 79 -9.76 -2.05 -3.72
N GLU A 80 -9.36 -1.44 -2.60
CA GLU A 80 -10.20 -1.44 -1.39
C GLU A 80 -11.47 -0.58 -1.56
N LEU A 81 -11.36 0.55 -2.23
CA LEU A 81 -12.53 1.39 -2.55
C LEU A 81 -13.53 0.65 -3.46
N GLN A 82 -13.04 -0.15 -4.41
CA GLN A 82 -13.90 -1.00 -5.26
C GLN A 82 -14.63 -2.09 -4.46
N ARG A 83 -14.07 -2.51 -3.31
CA ARG A 83 -14.69 -3.45 -2.37
C ARG A 83 -15.60 -2.76 -1.35
N GLY A 84 -15.64 -1.42 -1.33
CA GLY A 84 -16.36 -0.64 -0.33
C GLY A 84 -15.68 -0.57 1.03
N ASP A 85 -14.39 -0.96 1.13
CA ASP A 85 -13.62 -0.96 2.39
C ASP A 85 -12.76 0.32 2.53
N GLU A 86 -13.43 1.43 2.88
CA GLU A 86 -12.73 2.70 3.13
C GLU A 86 -11.81 2.64 4.35
N ASP A 87 -12.12 1.84 5.36
CA ASP A 87 -11.28 1.69 6.56
C ASP A 87 -9.96 1.02 6.22
N PHE A 88 -9.99 0.01 5.36
CA PHE A 88 -8.76 -0.65 4.93
C PHE A 88 -7.96 0.22 3.95
N ALA A 89 -8.65 0.99 3.09
CA ALA A 89 -8.01 2.00 2.25
C ALA A 89 -7.24 3.03 3.09
N LEU A 90 -7.82 3.51 4.19
CA LEU A 90 -7.16 4.43 5.12
C LEU A 90 -5.95 3.79 5.79
N ARG A 91 -6.07 2.57 6.29
CA ARG A 91 -4.93 1.83 6.88
C ARG A 91 -3.80 1.63 5.89
N THR A 92 -4.12 1.33 4.64
CA THR A 92 -3.15 1.20 3.55
C THR A 92 -2.39 2.51 3.30
N LEU A 93 -3.10 3.64 3.29
CA LEU A 93 -2.49 4.96 3.17
C LEU A 93 -1.55 5.25 4.35
N ILE A 94 -2.00 5.02 5.58
CA ILE A 94 -1.20 5.25 6.80
C ILE A 94 0.07 4.40 6.77
N MET A 95 -0.03 3.12 6.39
CA MET A 95 1.11 2.22 6.25
C MET A 95 2.13 2.76 5.24
N ALA A 96 1.68 3.20 4.06
CA ALA A 96 2.56 3.77 3.05
C ALA A 96 3.26 5.05 3.54
N ILE A 97 2.58 5.91 4.30
CA ILE A 97 3.19 7.12 4.87
C ILE A 97 4.22 6.77 5.94
N ASN A 98 3.99 5.73 6.74
CA ASN A 98 4.95 5.25 7.72
C ASN A 98 6.18 4.65 7.02
N ASP A 99 5.98 3.91 5.93
CA ASP A 99 7.09 3.45 5.08
C ASP A 99 7.92 4.65 4.59
N LEU A 100 7.29 5.69 4.01
CA LEU A 100 8.00 6.91 3.58
C LEU A 100 8.80 7.55 4.72
N ARG A 101 8.23 7.59 5.93
CA ARG A 101 8.90 8.16 7.10
C ARG A 101 10.12 7.36 7.54
N ALA A 102 10.10 6.06 7.34
CA ALA A 102 11.18 5.14 7.72
C ALA A 102 12.33 5.11 6.69
N LEU A 103 12.09 5.51 5.43
CA LEU A 103 13.14 5.50 4.40
C LEU A 103 14.26 6.49 4.74
N SER A 104 15.51 6.07 4.66
CA SER A 104 16.69 6.92 4.83
C SER A 104 17.45 7.15 3.52
N ASP A 105 17.38 6.21 2.59
CA ASP A 105 18.06 6.30 1.30
C ASP A 105 17.36 7.26 0.34
N SER A 106 18.14 8.16 -0.27
CA SER A 106 17.61 9.19 -1.17
C SER A 106 17.05 8.63 -2.48
N ALA A 107 17.56 7.48 -2.95
CA ALA A 107 17.04 6.82 -4.15
C ALA A 107 15.70 6.15 -3.87
N GLU A 108 15.55 5.52 -2.70
CA GLU A 108 14.28 4.95 -2.25
C GLU A 108 13.21 6.03 -2.05
N ILE A 109 13.57 7.16 -1.43
CA ILE A 109 12.67 8.30 -1.29
C ILE A 109 12.23 8.82 -2.65
N ARG A 110 13.13 9.00 -3.62
CA ARG A 110 12.77 9.41 -4.99
C ARG A 110 11.85 8.40 -5.67
N GLU A 111 12.09 7.10 -5.47
CA GLU A 111 11.24 6.04 -6.01
C GLU A 111 9.85 6.08 -5.38
N PHE A 112 9.77 6.24 -4.05
CA PHE A 112 8.48 6.40 -3.35
C PHE A 112 7.69 7.58 -3.93
N LEU A 113 8.35 8.70 -4.17
CA LEU A 113 7.73 9.96 -4.59
C LEU A 113 7.36 10.03 -6.07
N ARG A 114 7.56 8.98 -6.85
CA ARG A 114 7.05 8.91 -8.22
C ARG A 114 5.53 9.08 -8.26
N ARG A 115 5.07 9.80 -9.28
CA ARG A 115 3.64 10.11 -9.42
C ARG A 115 2.80 8.83 -9.45
N PRO A 116 1.82 8.67 -8.53
CA PRO A 116 0.89 7.55 -8.54
C PRO A 116 -0.14 7.70 -9.67
N ARG A 117 -0.82 6.59 -10.00
CA ARG A 117 -2.05 6.63 -10.81
C ARG A 117 -3.20 7.10 -9.93
N PRO A 118 -4.29 7.66 -10.50
CA PRO A 118 -5.48 8.00 -9.74
C PRO A 118 -6.10 6.76 -9.05
N THR A 119 -6.59 6.94 -7.84
CA THR A 119 -7.34 5.90 -7.11
C THR A 119 -8.74 5.67 -7.70
N GLY A 120 -9.25 6.62 -8.47
CA GLY A 120 -10.62 6.66 -8.98
C GLY A 120 -11.56 7.52 -8.13
N ASP A 121 -11.13 7.94 -6.93
CA ASP A 121 -11.85 8.90 -6.08
C ASP A 121 -10.96 10.13 -5.79
N PRO A 122 -11.37 11.33 -6.23
CA PRO A 122 -10.60 12.57 -6.03
C PRO A 122 -10.32 12.89 -4.56
N ARG A 123 -11.17 12.46 -3.62
CA ARG A 123 -11.00 12.68 -2.18
C ARG A 123 -9.78 11.89 -1.70
N TRP A 124 -9.66 10.63 -2.08
CA TRP A 124 -8.56 9.75 -1.74
C TRP A 124 -7.25 10.17 -2.42
N ASP A 125 -7.33 10.62 -3.67
CA ASP A 125 -6.16 11.20 -4.36
C ASP A 125 -5.64 12.44 -3.62
N THR A 126 -6.54 13.29 -3.12
CA THR A 126 -6.19 14.50 -2.37
C THR A 126 -5.62 14.15 -1.00
N LEU A 127 -6.18 13.16 -0.31
CA LEU A 127 -5.68 12.69 0.98
C LEU A 127 -4.26 12.09 0.85
N LEU A 128 -4.04 11.22 -0.13
CA LEU A 128 -2.70 10.64 -0.39
C LEU A 128 -1.68 11.76 -0.70
N ALA A 129 -2.06 12.72 -1.53
CA ALA A 129 -1.20 13.85 -1.90
C ALA A 129 -0.85 14.72 -0.67
N ALA A 130 -1.84 15.04 0.16
CA ALA A 130 -1.65 15.83 1.39
C ALA A 130 -0.75 15.12 2.40
N ALA A 131 -0.98 13.82 2.61
CA ALA A 131 -0.20 13.00 3.53
C ALA A 131 1.28 12.90 3.10
N VAL A 132 1.54 12.69 1.80
CA VAL A 132 2.91 12.69 1.25
C VAL A 132 3.55 14.07 1.39
N ALA A 133 2.83 15.17 1.07
CA ALA A 133 3.36 16.52 1.22
C ALA A 133 3.74 16.84 2.68
N GLN A 134 2.89 16.45 3.63
CA GLN A 134 3.15 16.61 5.06
C GLN A 134 4.37 15.79 5.51
N ALA A 135 4.45 14.52 5.09
CA ALA A 135 5.59 13.66 5.44
C ALA A 135 6.90 14.23 4.88
N CYS A 136 6.91 14.69 3.63
CA CYS A 136 8.07 15.34 3.03
C CYS A 136 8.52 16.58 3.80
N ARG A 137 7.57 17.46 4.17
CA ARG A 137 7.88 18.67 4.94
C ARG A 137 8.48 18.37 6.31
N ARG A 138 7.90 17.42 7.05
CA ARG A 138 8.42 16.99 8.36
C ARG A 138 9.85 16.44 8.29
N ARG A 139 10.24 15.94 7.12
CA ARG A 139 11.57 15.39 6.87
C ARG A 139 12.54 16.37 6.20
N GLY A 140 12.13 17.58 5.90
CA GLY A 140 12.93 18.54 5.13
C GLY A 140 13.16 18.12 3.67
N VAL A 141 12.32 17.23 3.11
CA VAL A 141 12.41 16.76 1.74
C VAL A 141 11.45 17.55 0.85
N THR A 142 11.88 17.91 -0.36
CA THR A 142 11.02 18.62 -1.31
C THR A 142 9.84 17.74 -1.72
N ALA A 143 8.62 18.22 -1.47
CA ALA A 143 7.41 17.52 -1.88
C ALA A 143 7.24 17.52 -3.41
N PRO A 144 6.82 16.41 -4.02
CA PRO A 144 6.66 16.31 -5.46
C PRO A 144 5.53 17.20 -5.98
N LYS A 145 5.61 17.65 -7.23
CA LYS A 145 4.59 18.54 -7.84
C LYS A 145 3.18 17.94 -7.79
N TRP A 146 3.04 16.64 -7.94
CA TRP A 146 1.74 15.96 -7.93
C TRP A 146 1.03 15.97 -6.57
N SER A 147 1.78 16.24 -5.48
CA SER A 147 1.19 16.37 -4.13
C SER A 147 0.53 17.73 -3.87
N ARG A 148 0.64 18.67 -4.81
CA ARG A 148 -0.09 19.94 -4.75
C ARG A 148 -1.49 19.71 -5.30
N ARG A 149 -2.51 19.89 -4.44
CA ARG A 149 -3.91 19.68 -4.79
C ARG A 149 -4.73 20.94 -4.43
N ALA A 150 -5.78 21.14 -5.21
CA ALA A 150 -6.83 22.11 -4.86
C ALA A 150 -7.66 21.55 -3.69
N PRO A 151 -8.29 22.42 -2.89
CA PRO A 151 -9.25 22.00 -1.87
C PRO A 151 -10.39 21.17 -2.48
N LEU A 152 -10.94 20.26 -1.67
CA LEU A 152 -12.17 19.56 -2.00
C LEU A 152 -13.35 20.54 -2.00
N GLY A 153 -14.35 20.28 -2.84
CA GLY A 153 -15.56 21.10 -2.89
C GLY A 153 -16.48 20.96 -1.67
N SER A 154 -16.23 19.97 -0.81
CA SER A 154 -16.98 19.71 0.43
C SER A 154 -16.05 19.15 1.50
N TRP A 155 -16.45 19.32 2.76
CA TRP A 155 -15.74 18.70 3.88
C TRP A 155 -15.87 17.19 3.86
N TRP A 156 -14.77 16.51 4.17
CA TRP A 156 -14.71 15.06 4.19
C TRP A 156 -13.98 14.52 5.43
N PHE A 157 -14.52 13.47 6.03
CA PHE A 157 -14.03 12.78 7.23
C PHE A 157 -13.71 11.32 6.88
N PRO A 158 -12.50 10.99 6.42
CA PRO A 158 -12.15 9.64 5.93
C PRO A 158 -12.18 8.55 7.00
N ALA A 159 -12.09 8.90 8.28
CA ALA A 159 -12.17 7.95 9.41
C ALA A 159 -13.53 7.96 10.12
N GLY A 160 -14.60 8.41 9.45
CA GLY A 160 -15.92 8.47 10.07
C GLY A 160 -16.05 9.46 11.24
N GLY A 161 -15.07 10.35 11.43
CA GLY A 161 -15.02 11.33 12.52
C GLY A 161 -15.98 12.52 12.39
N GLY A 162 -17.03 12.39 11.56
CA GLY A 162 -18.12 13.37 11.41
C GLY A 162 -19.18 13.28 12.53
N GLY A 163 -20.26 14.02 12.38
CA GLY A 163 -21.35 14.03 13.36
C GLY A 163 -20.90 14.56 14.73
N LEU A 164 -21.22 13.88 15.81
CA LEU A 164 -20.92 14.30 17.18
C LEU A 164 -19.42 14.47 17.46
N LEU A 165 -18.56 13.77 16.75
CA LEU A 165 -17.09 13.85 16.90
C LEU A 165 -16.45 14.90 15.97
N ALA A 166 -17.22 15.55 15.09
CA ALA A 166 -16.69 16.47 14.09
C ALA A 166 -15.83 17.58 14.71
N ALA A 167 -16.32 18.26 15.74
CA ALA A 167 -15.59 19.35 16.39
C ALA A 167 -14.24 18.87 16.99
N HIS A 168 -14.23 17.70 17.61
CA HIS A 168 -13.01 17.10 18.15
C HIS A 168 -12.02 16.76 17.05
N THR A 169 -12.46 16.09 15.98
CA THR A 169 -11.63 15.75 14.82
C THR A 169 -11.07 17.00 14.16
N MET A 170 -11.91 18.04 13.96
CA MET A 170 -11.50 19.31 13.36
C MET A 170 -10.41 20.01 14.16
N ALA A 171 -10.58 20.09 15.50
CA ALA A 171 -9.60 20.72 16.39
C ALA A 171 -8.22 20.04 16.37
N ARG A 172 -8.16 18.74 16.04
CA ARG A 172 -6.94 17.93 16.01
C ARG A 172 -6.39 17.68 14.61
N THR A 173 -7.10 18.18 13.59
CA THR A 173 -6.66 18.02 12.18
C THR A 173 -5.50 18.95 11.87
N PRO A 174 -4.36 18.43 11.36
CA PRO A 174 -3.27 19.27 10.88
C PRO A 174 -3.71 20.20 9.77
N ILE A 175 -3.16 21.41 9.73
CA ILE A 175 -3.45 22.45 8.73
C ILE A 175 -3.27 21.94 7.29
N ASP A 176 -2.40 20.97 7.08
CA ASP A 176 -2.13 20.35 5.78
C ASP A 176 -3.34 19.68 5.17
N PHE A 177 -4.20 19.14 6.01
CA PHE A 177 -5.42 18.46 5.63
C PHE A 177 -6.62 19.42 5.68
N SER A 178 -6.77 20.19 6.77
CA SER A 178 -7.92 21.08 6.94
C SER A 178 -8.05 22.12 5.83
N ARG A 179 -6.93 22.68 5.35
CA ARG A 179 -6.93 23.60 4.20
C ARG A 179 -7.42 22.98 2.88
N LEU A 180 -7.46 21.65 2.80
CA LEU A 180 -7.95 20.91 1.65
C LEU A 180 -9.37 20.37 1.87
N GLY A 181 -10.02 20.73 2.99
CA GLY A 181 -11.35 20.24 3.34
C GLY A 181 -11.38 18.80 3.88
N ILE A 182 -10.20 18.27 4.29
CA ILE A 182 -10.06 16.91 4.84
C ILE A 182 -9.94 17.03 6.36
N TRP A 183 -10.77 16.30 7.09
CA TRP A 183 -10.80 16.32 8.54
C TRP A 183 -10.40 14.95 9.09
N LEU A 184 -9.16 14.86 9.56
CA LEU A 184 -8.55 13.62 10.05
C LEU A 184 -7.63 13.93 11.23
N ASP A 185 -7.89 13.28 12.38
CA ASP A 185 -7.06 13.47 13.57
C ASP A 185 -5.59 13.11 13.29
N ALA A 186 -4.68 13.94 13.76
CA ALA A 186 -3.23 13.70 13.61
C ALA A 186 -2.77 12.36 14.21
N SER A 187 -3.48 11.84 15.22
CA SER A 187 -3.18 10.55 15.85
C SER A 187 -3.38 9.37 14.90
N ALA A 188 -4.23 9.49 13.86
CA ALA A 188 -4.42 8.44 12.86
C ALA A 188 -3.10 8.02 12.17
N PHE A 189 -2.13 8.94 12.09
CA PHE A 189 -0.79 8.66 11.53
C PHE A 189 0.26 8.30 12.59
N GLN A 190 -0.13 8.15 13.86
CA GLN A 190 0.81 7.84 14.95
C GLN A 190 0.70 6.38 15.40
N THR A 191 -0.37 5.69 14.98
CA THR A 191 -0.65 4.31 15.38
C THR A 191 -0.18 3.34 14.30
N ALA A 192 1.01 2.82 14.46
CA ALA A 192 1.46 1.56 13.87
C ALA A 192 2.62 0.99 14.70
#